data_aba538d8094ade6eb09abe51df21f19a
#
_entry.id   aba538d8094ade6eb09abe51df21f19a
#
_cell.length_a   1.000
_cell.length_b   1.000
_cell.length_c   1.000
_cell.angle_alpha   90.00
_cell.angle_beta   90.00
_cell.angle_gamma   90.00
#
_symmetry.space_group_name_H-M   'P 1'
#
loop_
_entity.id
_entity.type
_entity.pdbx_description
1 polymer ?
#
loop_
_entity_poly.entity_id
_entity_poly.type
_entity_poly.pdbx_seq_one_letter_code
_entity_poly.pdbx_strand_id
1 'polypeptide(L)'
;AEDGQVHVLYNRCPHRGALICNNLHGNSGNKKSFRCPYHAWQFAMDGSLRNLPMKEGYDGIIDLKDPQLQMKPAERQGNYRGFIFASLSEDGPDLETWLGGGKVAFDDICNRSPEGEAEIVANCFRIVQHSNWKIFLENQLDAVHPSITHHSTGDAAADMQKVYKKKTGE
;
A
#
# COMPACT_ATOMS: atom_id res chain seq x y z
N ALA A 1 -8.64 3.88 -10.03
CA ALA A 1 -8.73 4.30 -11.45
C ALA A 1 -10.15 4.77 -11.77
N GLU A 2 -10.44 5.12 -13.02
CA GLU A 2 -11.78 5.57 -13.46
C GLU A 2 -12.85 4.47 -13.34
N ASP A 3 -12.43 3.22 -13.31
CA ASP A 3 -13.26 2.02 -13.09
C ASP A 3 -13.61 1.77 -11.62
N GLY A 4 -13.19 2.64 -10.71
CA GLY A 4 -13.35 2.48 -9.26
C GLY A 4 -12.43 1.42 -8.65
N GLN A 5 -11.55 0.80 -9.43
CA GLN A 5 -10.62 -0.22 -8.95
C GLN A 5 -9.26 0.36 -8.58
N VAL A 6 -8.55 -0.34 -7.68
CA VAL A 6 -7.15 -0.06 -7.37
C VAL A 6 -6.26 -0.96 -8.22
N HIS A 7 -5.30 -0.37 -8.91
CA HIS A 7 -4.35 -1.10 -9.75
C HIS A 7 -2.94 -0.96 -9.16
N VAL A 8 -2.28 -2.07 -8.91
CA VAL A 8 -0.89 -2.12 -8.48
C VAL A 8 -0.01 -2.36 -9.70
N LEU A 9 0.76 -1.35 -10.07
CA LEU A 9 1.56 -1.34 -11.30
C LEU A 9 3.04 -1.25 -10.97
N TYR A 10 3.88 -1.89 -11.76
CA TYR A 10 5.32 -1.66 -11.69
C TYR A 10 5.62 -0.20 -12.07
N ASN A 11 6.34 0.50 -11.22
CA ASN A 11 6.73 1.89 -11.46
C ASN A 11 7.86 1.96 -12.50
N ARG A 12 7.61 1.41 -13.68
CA ARG A 12 8.55 1.37 -14.80
C ARG A 12 7.84 1.60 -16.12
N CYS A 13 8.40 2.52 -16.92
CA CYS A 13 7.93 2.76 -18.28
C CYS A 13 8.35 1.59 -19.19
N PRO A 14 7.43 0.96 -19.94
CA PRO A 14 7.76 -0.15 -20.83
C PRO A 14 8.71 0.26 -21.96
N HIS A 15 8.78 1.55 -22.31
CA HIS A 15 9.66 2.03 -23.38
C HIS A 15 11.15 1.80 -23.06
N ARG A 16 11.66 2.36 -21.97
CA ARG A 16 13.09 2.27 -21.57
C ARG A 16 13.30 2.16 -20.05
N GLY A 17 12.34 1.63 -19.33
CA GLY A 17 12.49 1.33 -17.90
C GLY A 17 12.59 2.52 -16.96
N ALA A 18 12.34 3.76 -17.44
CA ALA A 18 12.39 4.93 -16.59
C ALA A 18 11.31 4.87 -15.49
N LEU A 19 11.63 5.35 -14.29
CA LEU A 19 10.65 5.52 -13.21
C LEU A 19 9.63 6.59 -13.62
N ILE A 20 8.36 6.25 -13.56
CA ILE A 20 7.26 7.16 -13.90
C ILE A 20 6.94 8.06 -12.71
N CYS A 21 6.83 7.47 -11.53
CA CYS A 21 6.69 8.17 -10.27
C CYS A 21 8.07 8.26 -9.60
N ASN A 22 8.69 9.43 -9.63
CA ASN A 22 10.10 9.63 -9.27
C ASN A 22 10.30 10.45 -7.98
N ASN A 23 9.31 10.52 -7.12
CA ASN A 23 9.42 11.31 -5.92
C ASN A 23 9.91 10.46 -4.74
N LEU A 24 11.11 10.71 -4.26
CA LEU A 24 11.74 10.00 -3.14
C LEU A 24 11.01 10.18 -1.80
N HIS A 25 10.13 11.18 -1.70
CA HIS A 25 9.40 11.53 -0.47
C HIS A 25 7.93 11.12 -0.47
N GLY A 26 7.53 10.25 -1.37
CA GLY A 26 6.15 9.79 -1.53
C GLY A 26 5.40 10.61 -2.58
N ASN A 27 4.85 9.89 -3.56
CA ASN A 27 3.98 10.46 -4.58
C ASN A 27 2.53 10.17 -4.19
N SER A 28 1.94 11.07 -3.44
CA SER A 28 0.49 11.14 -3.35
C SER A 28 -0.01 12.29 -4.23
N GLY A 29 -1.12 12.08 -4.91
CA GLY A 29 -1.71 13.13 -5.74
C GLY A 29 -2.89 12.61 -6.53
N ASN A 30 -3.78 13.52 -6.84
CA ASN A 30 -4.96 13.23 -7.64
C ASN A 30 -4.65 13.54 -9.11
N LYS A 31 -4.33 12.54 -9.89
CA LYS A 31 -4.04 12.67 -11.32
C LYS A 31 -4.90 11.70 -12.13
N LYS A 32 -5.23 12.12 -13.35
CA LYS A 32 -6.03 11.31 -14.29
C LYS A 32 -5.17 10.38 -15.17
N SER A 33 -3.85 10.55 -15.15
CA SER A 33 -2.92 9.75 -15.96
C SER A 33 -1.50 9.83 -15.41
N PHE A 34 -0.70 8.82 -15.72
CA PHE A 34 0.74 8.83 -15.53
C PHE A 34 1.42 9.39 -16.78
N ARG A 35 2.49 10.16 -16.60
CA ARG A 35 3.34 10.63 -17.71
C ARG A 35 4.79 10.30 -17.40
N CYS A 36 5.41 9.53 -18.29
CA CYS A 36 6.83 9.21 -18.18
C CYS A 36 7.69 10.48 -18.32
N PRO A 37 8.57 10.78 -17.37
CA PRO A 37 9.40 12.00 -17.44
C PRO A 37 10.47 11.95 -18.53
N TYR A 38 10.76 10.75 -19.10
CA TYR A 38 11.82 10.59 -20.08
C TYR A 38 11.36 10.95 -21.50
N HIS A 39 10.34 10.25 -22.01
CA HIS A 39 9.86 10.49 -23.37
C HIS A 39 8.36 10.82 -23.43
N ALA A 40 7.78 11.26 -22.31
CA ALA A 40 6.42 11.73 -22.19
C ALA A 40 5.31 10.74 -22.64
N TRP A 41 5.59 9.43 -22.67
CA TRP A 41 4.54 8.43 -22.84
C TRP A 41 3.49 8.60 -21.74
N GLN A 42 2.22 8.54 -22.12
CA GLN A 42 1.12 8.73 -21.19
C GLN A 42 0.32 7.44 -21.01
N PHE A 43 0.08 7.09 -19.75
CA PHE A 43 -0.66 5.90 -19.35
C PHE A 43 -1.88 6.31 -18.55
N ALA A 44 -2.96 5.56 -18.68
CA ALA A 44 -4.11 5.65 -17.81
C ALA A 44 -3.76 5.14 -16.39
N MET A 45 -4.67 5.31 -15.46
CA MET A 45 -4.47 4.87 -14.06
C MET A 45 -4.50 3.34 -13.91
N ASP A 46 -5.04 2.61 -14.89
CA ASP A 46 -4.99 1.15 -15.01
C ASP A 46 -3.69 0.63 -15.67
N GLY A 47 -2.81 1.55 -16.11
CA GLY A 47 -1.55 1.23 -16.77
C GLY A 47 -1.63 1.16 -18.29
N SER A 48 -2.81 1.30 -18.90
CA SER A 48 -2.96 1.27 -20.36
C SER A 48 -2.31 2.48 -21.04
N LEU A 49 -1.60 2.24 -22.15
CA LEU A 49 -0.97 3.30 -22.94
C LEU A 49 -2.03 4.11 -23.67
N ARG A 50 -2.08 5.42 -23.39
CA ARG A 50 -3.06 6.35 -23.99
C ARG A 50 -2.49 7.20 -25.10
N ASN A 51 -1.24 7.61 -24.97
CA ASN A 51 -0.67 8.56 -25.93
C ASN A 51 0.85 8.49 -25.98
N LEU A 52 1.38 8.79 -27.16
CA LEU A 52 2.81 8.93 -27.49
C LEU A 52 3.07 10.31 -28.07
N PRO A 53 4.21 10.95 -27.76
CA PRO A 53 4.66 12.12 -28.51
C PRO A 53 5.00 11.73 -29.98
N MET A 54 4.86 12.66 -30.88
CA MET A 54 5.17 12.46 -32.32
C MET A 54 4.47 11.24 -32.93
N LYS A 55 3.17 11.13 -32.64
CA LYS A 55 2.34 9.96 -32.99
C LYS A 55 2.42 9.65 -34.49
N GLU A 56 2.57 10.67 -35.34
CA GLU A 56 2.66 10.54 -36.80
C GLU A 56 3.87 9.69 -37.24
N GLY A 57 4.94 9.68 -36.44
CA GLY A 57 6.13 8.84 -36.71
C GLY A 57 5.92 7.36 -36.41
N TYR A 58 4.80 6.99 -35.79
CA TYR A 58 4.48 5.63 -35.37
C TYR A 58 3.24 5.06 -36.10
N ASP A 59 2.64 5.82 -37.01
CA ASP A 59 1.44 5.39 -37.72
C ASP A 59 1.67 4.09 -38.46
N GLY A 60 0.82 3.09 -38.20
CA GLY A 60 0.93 1.75 -38.76
C GLY A 60 2.05 0.88 -38.21
N ILE A 61 2.86 1.38 -37.25
CA ILE A 61 3.98 0.66 -36.66
C ILE A 61 3.65 0.24 -35.24
N ILE A 62 2.97 1.08 -34.45
CA ILE A 62 2.65 0.83 -33.04
C ILE A 62 1.14 0.75 -32.87
N ASP A 63 0.69 -0.38 -32.28
CA ASP A 63 -0.66 -0.48 -31.73
C ASP A 63 -0.62 -0.05 -30.25
N LEU A 64 -1.36 1.01 -29.89
CA LEU A 64 -1.47 1.47 -28.51
C LEU A 64 -2.08 0.42 -27.56
N LYS A 65 -2.75 -0.60 -28.10
CA LYS A 65 -3.33 -1.71 -27.35
C LYS A 65 -2.37 -2.89 -27.16
N ASP A 66 -1.17 -2.84 -27.74
CA ASP A 66 -0.19 -3.91 -27.59
C ASP A 66 0.11 -4.12 -26.09
N PRO A 67 -0.08 -5.34 -25.55
CA PRO A 67 0.19 -5.63 -24.14
C PRO A 67 1.63 -5.34 -23.70
N GLN A 68 2.60 -5.42 -24.60
CA GLN A 68 4.01 -5.12 -24.33
C GLN A 68 4.28 -3.62 -24.08
N LEU A 69 3.39 -2.75 -24.55
CA LEU A 69 3.50 -1.31 -24.40
C LEU A 69 2.72 -0.76 -23.20
N GLN A 70 2.01 -1.61 -22.46
CA GLN A 70 1.31 -1.25 -21.23
C GLN A 70 2.25 -1.23 -20.04
N MET A 71 1.93 -0.46 -18.99
CA MET A 71 2.59 -0.63 -17.71
C MET A 71 2.25 -2.03 -17.17
N LYS A 72 3.28 -2.74 -16.72
CA LYS A 72 3.07 -4.08 -16.18
C LYS A 72 2.33 -4.01 -14.84
N PRO A 73 1.18 -4.70 -14.69
CA PRO A 73 0.54 -4.86 -13.38
C PRO A 73 1.31 -5.87 -12.52
N ALA A 74 1.10 -5.83 -11.20
CA ALA A 74 1.49 -6.95 -10.35
C ALA A 74 0.79 -8.23 -10.83
N GLU A 75 1.47 -9.36 -10.76
CA GLU A 75 0.98 -10.64 -11.31
C GLU A 75 -0.37 -11.02 -10.67
N ARG A 76 -0.49 -10.82 -9.37
CA ARG A 76 -1.74 -10.96 -8.64
C ARG A 76 -1.93 -9.79 -7.70
N GLN A 77 -3.16 -9.30 -7.60
CA GLN A 77 -3.52 -8.24 -6.68
C GLN A 77 -4.91 -8.52 -6.09
N GLY A 78 -5.14 -8.01 -4.91
CA GLY A 78 -6.41 -8.16 -4.23
C GLY A 78 -6.65 -7.05 -3.23
N ASN A 79 -7.91 -6.89 -2.88
CA ASN A 79 -8.36 -5.94 -1.87
C ASN A 79 -9.15 -6.71 -0.81
N TYR A 80 -8.74 -6.60 0.43
CA TYR A 80 -9.49 -7.09 1.57
C TYR A 80 -9.81 -5.92 2.50
N ARG A 81 -11.08 -5.52 2.54
CA ARG A 81 -11.59 -4.43 3.39
C ARG A 81 -10.80 -3.11 3.26
N GLY A 82 -10.36 -2.75 2.06
CA GLY A 82 -9.56 -1.56 1.79
C GLY A 82 -8.04 -1.76 1.90
N PHE A 83 -7.58 -2.88 2.46
CA PHE A 83 -6.16 -3.23 2.45
C PHE A 83 -5.78 -3.86 1.11
N ILE A 84 -4.82 -3.24 0.43
CA ILE A 84 -4.38 -3.65 -0.90
C ILE A 84 -3.17 -4.56 -0.79
N PHE A 85 -3.27 -5.72 -1.42
CA PHE A 85 -2.22 -6.74 -1.48
C PHE A 85 -1.79 -6.96 -2.91
N ALA A 86 -0.51 -7.26 -3.10
CA ALA A 86 0.05 -7.61 -4.40
C ALA A 86 1.08 -8.73 -4.28
N SER A 87 1.15 -9.59 -5.27
CA SER A 87 2.16 -10.64 -5.41
C SER A 87 2.92 -10.45 -6.70
N LEU A 88 4.24 -10.70 -6.66
CA LEU A 88 5.10 -10.72 -7.83
C LEU A 88 5.14 -12.10 -8.51
N SER A 89 4.50 -13.11 -7.90
CA SER A 89 4.38 -14.47 -8.45
C SER A 89 3.03 -14.65 -9.10
N GLU A 90 3.01 -15.28 -10.26
CA GLU A 90 1.79 -15.71 -10.96
C GLU A 90 1.08 -16.84 -10.20
N ASP A 91 1.88 -17.71 -9.58
CA ASP A 91 1.39 -18.87 -8.85
C ASP A 91 1.14 -18.59 -7.37
N GLY A 92 0.20 -19.36 -6.79
CA GLY A 92 -0.09 -19.36 -5.37
C GLY A 92 -1.59 -19.28 -5.08
N PRO A 93 -1.98 -19.38 -3.80
CA PRO A 93 -3.37 -19.30 -3.40
C PRO A 93 -3.95 -17.90 -3.67
N ASP A 94 -5.28 -17.82 -3.80
CA ASP A 94 -5.97 -16.53 -3.79
C ASP A 94 -5.74 -15.78 -2.46
N LEU A 95 -6.08 -14.48 -2.45
CA LEU A 95 -5.80 -13.63 -1.29
C LEU A 95 -6.50 -14.12 -0.02
N GLU A 96 -7.74 -14.56 -0.10
CA GLU A 96 -8.48 -14.98 1.08
C GLU A 96 -7.94 -16.28 1.68
N THR A 97 -7.56 -17.20 0.83
CA THR A 97 -6.89 -18.45 1.23
C THR A 97 -5.53 -18.14 1.85
N TRP A 98 -4.78 -17.21 1.28
CA TRP A 98 -3.47 -16.79 1.80
C TRP A 98 -3.57 -16.10 3.16
N LEU A 99 -4.52 -15.21 3.33
CA LEU A 99 -4.76 -14.53 4.61
C LEU A 99 -5.24 -15.52 5.69
N GLY A 100 -6.04 -16.51 5.32
CA GLY A 100 -6.53 -17.53 6.25
C GLY A 100 -7.09 -16.92 7.53
N GLY A 101 -6.62 -17.40 8.69
CA GLY A 101 -6.99 -16.86 10.01
C GLY A 101 -6.51 -15.43 10.27
N GLY A 102 -5.53 -14.92 9.51
CA GLY A 102 -5.07 -13.54 9.61
C GLY A 102 -6.13 -12.50 9.24
N LYS A 103 -7.20 -12.90 8.53
CA LYS A 103 -8.35 -12.03 8.22
C LYS A 103 -8.97 -11.41 9.47
N VAL A 104 -8.99 -12.15 10.57
CA VAL A 104 -9.54 -11.68 11.86
C VAL A 104 -8.91 -10.38 12.33
N ALA A 105 -7.58 -10.22 12.14
CA ALA A 105 -6.90 -8.99 12.54
C ALA A 105 -7.35 -7.75 11.73
N PHE A 106 -7.58 -7.92 10.43
CA PHE A 106 -8.12 -6.85 9.57
C PHE A 106 -9.57 -6.55 9.90
N ASP A 107 -10.36 -7.60 10.16
CA ASP A 107 -11.75 -7.47 10.55
C ASP A 107 -11.88 -6.73 11.90
N ASP A 108 -11.06 -7.07 12.87
CA ASP A 108 -11.06 -6.41 14.19
C ASP A 108 -10.71 -4.91 14.08
N ILE A 109 -9.76 -4.55 13.22
CA ILE A 109 -9.41 -3.15 12.96
C ILE A 109 -10.61 -2.40 12.37
N CYS A 110 -11.23 -2.94 11.32
CA CYS A 110 -12.34 -2.29 10.64
C CYS A 110 -13.62 -2.27 11.49
N ASN A 111 -13.89 -3.34 12.23
CA ASN A 111 -15.11 -3.46 13.04
C ASN A 111 -15.11 -2.57 14.30
N ARG A 112 -13.99 -1.92 14.61
CA ARG A 112 -13.93 -0.87 15.66
C ARG A 112 -14.60 0.42 15.23
N SER A 113 -14.74 0.66 13.93
CA SER A 113 -15.51 1.77 13.39
C SER A 113 -16.99 1.39 13.30
N PRO A 114 -17.93 2.29 13.67
CA PRO A 114 -19.35 2.08 13.47
C PRO A 114 -19.74 1.80 12.01
N GLU A 115 -19.01 2.36 11.06
CA GLU A 115 -19.21 2.19 9.61
C GLU A 115 -18.57 0.89 9.09
N GLY A 116 -17.79 0.18 9.90
CA GLY A 116 -17.06 -1.02 9.47
C GLY A 116 -15.87 -0.74 8.55
N GLU A 117 -15.41 0.50 8.50
CA GLU A 117 -14.29 0.97 7.68
C GLU A 117 -13.21 1.61 8.55
N ALA A 118 -11.96 1.50 8.13
CA ALA A 118 -10.84 2.16 8.76
C ALA A 118 -10.23 3.19 7.80
N GLU A 119 -10.06 4.42 8.26
CA GLU A 119 -9.35 5.46 7.52
C GLU A 119 -7.93 5.62 8.05
N ILE A 120 -6.96 5.63 7.12
CA ILE A 120 -5.57 5.94 7.47
C ILE A 120 -5.41 7.46 7.48
N VAL A 121 -5.37 8.03 8.68
CA VAL A 121 -5.05 9.44 8.85
C VAL A 121 -3.58 9.73 8.53
N ALA A 122 -3.31 10.93 8.06
CA ALA A 122 -2.12 11.40 7.33
C ALA A 122 -0.74 11.22 8.00
N ASN A 123 -0.63 10.71 9.21
CA ASN A 123 0.65 10.56 9.90
C ASN A 123 1.24 9.17 9.66
N CYS A 124 2.12 9.06 8.66
CA CYS A 124 2.94 7.88 8.44
C CYS A 124 4.36 8.12 8.97
N PHE A 125 4.75 7.41 10.02
CA PHE A 125 6.14 7.41 10.48
C PHE A 125 6.92 6.34 9.73
N ARG A 126 8.04 6.73 9.13
CA ARG A 126 9.00 5.80 8.54
C ARG A 126 10.24 5.75 9.41
N ILE A 127 10.53 4.58 9.93
CA ILE A 127 11.72 4.32 10.74
C ILE A 127 12.57 3.30 9.97
N VAL A 128 13.83 3.68 9.70
CA VAL A 128 14.81 2.75 9.15
C VAL A 128 15.58 2.15 10.32
N GLN A 129 15.50 0.84 10.48
CA GLN A 129 16.22 0.11 11.51
C GLN A 129 17.32 -0.75 10.88
N HIS A 130 18.54 -0.62 11.40
CA HIS A 130 19.66 -1.47 11.03
C HIS A 130 19.70 -2.71 11.94
N SER A 131 18.72 -3.57 11.79
CA SER A 131 18.56 -4.80 12.57
C SER A 131 18.11 -5.96 11.70
N ASN A 132 18.29 -7.18 12.20
CA ASN A 132 17.67 -8.34 11.55
C ASN A 132 16.15 -8.26 11.71
N TRP A 133 15.43 -8.25 10.59
CA TRP A 133 13.98 -8.10 10.58
C TRP A 133 13.25 -9.23 11.34
N LYS A 134 13.83 -10.43 11.42
CA LYS A 134 13.24 -11.56 12.16
C LYS A 134 13.26 -11.27 13.67
N ILE A 135 14.39 -10.77 14.19
CA ILE A 135 14.51 -10.40 15.62
C ILE A 135 13.56 -9.24 15.94
N PHE A 136 13.39 -8.30 15.00
CA PHE A 136 12.40 -7.24 15.16
C PHE A 136 10.99 -7.79 15.29
N LEU A 137 10.59 -8.75 14.44
CA LEU A 137 9.27 -9.39 14.51
C LEU A 137 9.12 -10.22 15.81
N GLU A 138 10.13 -10.96 16.20
CA GLU A 138 10.12 -11.72 17.47
C GLU A 138 9.88 -10.79 18.67
N ASN A 139 10.56 -9.64 18.71
CA ASN A 139 10.36 -8.64 19.75
C ASN A 139 8.95 -8.04 19.75
N GLN A 140 8.31 -7.89 18.58
CA GLN A 140 6.93 -7.39 18.50
C GLN A 140 5.90 -8.43 18.99
N LEU A 141 6.23 -9.71 18.91
CA LEU A 141 5.35 -10.82 19.30
C LEU A 141 5.61 -11.31 20.72
N ASP A 142 6.70 -10.87 21.34
CA ASP A 142 7.03 -11.24 22.73
C ASP A 142 6.12 -10.49 23.72
N ALA A 143 5.31 -11.27 24.43
CA ALA A 143 4.38 -10.73 25.43
C ALA A 143 5.01 -10.55 26.81
N VAL A 144 6.23 -11.06 27.05
CA VAL A 144 6.86 -11.04 28.38
C VAL A 144 7.67 -9.77 28.62
N HIS A 145 8.53 -9.38 27.64
CA HIS A 145 9.40 -8.22 27.83
C HIS A 145 8.65 -6.90 28.09
N PRO A 146 7.44 -6.63 27.51
CA PRO A 146 6.74 -5.37 27.80
C PRO A 146 6.36 -5.24 29.28
N SER A 147 5.99 -6.35 29.91
CA SER A 147 5.60 -6.33 31.34
C SER A 147 6.79 -6.10 32.29
N ILE A 148 8.02 -6.36 31.83
CA ILE A 148 9.24 -6.19 32.63
C ILE A 148 9.99 -4.93 32.20
N THR A 149 10.37 -4.85 30.92
CA THR A 149 11.20 -3.76 30.39
C THR A 149 10.43 -2.44 30.28
N HIS A 150 9.14 -2.52 29.96
CA HIS A 150 8.26 -1.37 29.78
C HIS A 150 7.20 -1.22 30.87
N HIS A 151 7.40 -1.80 32.05
CA HIS A 151 6.43 -1.76 33.16
C HIS A 151 6.05 -0.32 33.54
N SER A 152 6.99 0.62 33.46
CA SER A 152 6.73 2.05 33.72
C SER A 152 5.66 2.66 32.80
N THR A 153 5.53 2.15 31.58
CA THR A 153 4.46 2.56 30.67
C THR A 153 3.09 2.08 31.17
N GLY A 154 3.03 0.86 31.70
CA GLY A 154 1.83 0.31 32.33
C GLY A 154 1.44 1.10 33.58
N ASP A 155 2.41 1.46 34.42
CA ASP A 155 2.19 2.28 35.62
C ASP A 155 1.65 3.67 35.26
N ALA A 156 2.25 4.32 34.25
CA ALA A 156 1.78 5.61 33.76
C ALA A 156 0.34 5.54 33.21
N ALA A 157 0.01 4.48 32.47
CA ALA A 157 -1.34 4.25 31.96
C ALA A 157 -2.36 4.04 33.11
N ALA A 158 -1.99 3.26 34.14
CA ALA A 158 -2.81 3.05 35.32
C ALA A 158 -3.06 4.35 36.11
N ASP A 159 -2.04 5.20 36.23
CA ASP A 159 -2.18 6.51 36.89
C ASP A 159 -3.04 7.49 36.08
N MET A 160 -2.91 7.50 34.74
CA MET A 160 -3.80 8.27 33.89
C MET A 160 -5.26 7.80 34.01
N GLN A 161 -5.49 6.50 34.10
CA GLN A 161 -6.82 5.94 34.30
C GLN A 161 -7.45 6.39 35.63
N LYS A 162 -6.66 6.42 36.72
CA LYS A 162 -7.12 6.97 38.01
C LYS A 162 -7.51 8.44 37.91
N VAL A 163 -6.71 9.24 37.20
CA VAL A 163 -7.01 10.66 36.98
C VAL A 163 -8.29 10.82 36.16
N TYR A 164 -8.46 10.00 35.12
CA TYR A 164 -9.65 10.02 34.28
C TYR A 164 -10.92 9.69 35.11
N LYS A 165 -10.90 8.57 35.84
CA LYS A 165 -12.01 8.17 36.73
C LYS A 165 -12.37 9.25 37.75
N LYS A 166 -11.36 9.93 38.31
CA LYS A 166 -11.59 11.03 39.26
C LYS A 166 -12.26 12.24 38.60
N LYS A 167 -12.02 12.47 37.30
CA LYS A 167 -12.63 13.58 36.55
C LYS A 167 -14.02 13.26 36.02
N THR A 168 -14.28 12.03 35.64
CA THR A 168 -15.55 11.61 35.01
C THR A 168 -16.55 11.03 36.00
N GLY A 169 -16.11 10.62 37.18
CA GLY A 169 -16.99 10.00 38.20
C GLY A 169 -17.31 8.53 37.89
N GLU A 170 -16.62 7.90 36.92
CA GLU A 170 -16.76 6.47 36.58
C GLU A 170 -15.79 5.59 37.38
#